data_5853ba12a6d29e33fcfc70b34afa6750
#
_entry.id   5853ba12a6d29e33fcfc70b34afa6750
#
_cell.length_a   1.000
_cell.length_b   1.000
_cell.length_c   1.000
_cell.angle_alpha   90.00
_cell.angle_beta   90.00
_cell.angle_gamma   90.00
#
_symmetry.space_group_name_H-M   'P 1'
#
loop_
_entity.id
_entity.type
_entity.pdbx_description
1 polymer ?
#
loop_
_entity_poly.entity_id
_entity_poly.type
_entity_poly.pdbx_seq_one_letter_code
_entity_poly.pdbx_strand_id
1 'polypeptide(L)'
;QTIADFANCAKLSQIAGYDGVEIMGSEGYLINEFIAARTNHRDDEWGGSYENRIRFPIEIVKRTRAEVGENFIIIYRLSMLDLVEGGSTLEEVIQLAKEIEKAGATIINTGIGWHEARIPTIATKVPRAAFTWVTKKLKGSVQIPLVTSNRINTPEMAEHVLAQGDADMVSMARPMLADAEFVLKAEQGRSDEINTCIGCNQACLDQIFSMQIATCLVNPRACYETELIFKESAVKKNIAVIGAGPAGLSFATYAADRGHQVTVFDAASQIGGQFNIAKTIPGKEEFYETLRYFKRKIELQPNIKLVLNHTATYEELSAENYDDIVVATGVTPRELTIEGIDHPKVLSYIEVLRERKPVGKKVAIIGAGGIGFDTAEYLSHEGESGSLNPQKFYDEWGIDTSYAHVGGLKQPVLEQSDREIYLLQRKAKAVGASLGKTTGWIHRTGLKHRDVKMIAGASYDKIDDQGLHITVNDQPTVLEVDHVIICAGQESYTAMYDQLKADGKNVHLIGGAKEAGELDAKRAIRQGAELAATI
;
A
#
# COMPACT_ATOMS: atom_id res chain seq x y z
N GLN A 1 -20.73 10.96 -31.72
CA GLN A 1 -19.29 10.88 -32.06
C GLN A 1 -18.56 9.97 -31.07
N THR A 2 -18.59 10.19 -29.75
CA THR A 2 -17.83 9.43 -28.73
C THR A 2 -18.00 7.92 -28.87
N ILE A 3 -19.21 7.40 -29.12
CA ILE A 3 -19.45 5.97 -29.37
C ILE A 3 -18.64 5.47 -30.57
N ALA A 4 -18.58 6.25 -31.63
CA ALA A 4 -17.80 5.93 -32.84
C ALA A 4 -16.28 5.95 -32.53
N ASP A 5 -15.83 6.85 -31.68
CA ASP A 5 -14.43 6.96 -31.27
C ASP A 5 -13.99 5.71 -30.47
N PHE A 6 -14.83 5.18 -29.55
CA PHE A 6 -14.58 3.91 -28.86
C PHE A 6 -14.47 2.73 -29.85
N ALA A 7 -15.41 2.62 -30.79
CA ALA A 7 -15.40 1.55 -31.79
C ALA A 7 -14.15 1.64 -32.69
N ASN A 8 -13.79 2.86 -33.12
CA ASN A 8 -12.58 3.10 -33.93
C ASN A 8 -11.30 2.77 -33.12
N CYS A 9 -11.24 3.10 -31.83
CA CYS A 9 -10.11 2.75 -30.97
C CYS A 9 -9.91 1.22 -30.93
N ALA A 10 -10.99 0.46 -30.77
CA ALA A 10 -10.94 -1.00 -30.80
C ALA A 10 -10.49 -1.53 -32.19
N LYS A 11 -10.94 -0.91 -33.27
CA LYS A 11 -10.49 -1.24 -34.64
C LYS A 11 -9.00 -1.00 -34.83
N LEU A 12 -8.49 0.14 -34.36
CA LEU A 12 -7.05 0.43 -34.40
C LEU A 12 -6.24 -0.56 -33.56
N SER A 13 -6.75 -0.97 -32.40
CA SER A 13 -6.12 -2.01 -31.57
C SER A 13 -6.05 -3.35 -32.32
N GLN A 14 -7.13 -3.74 -33.02
CA GLN A 14 -7.13 -4.95 -33.86
C GLN A 14 -6.11 -4.87 -35.00
N ILE A 15 -6.02 -3.71 -35.68
CA ILE A 15 -5.03 -3.47 -36.74
C ILE A 15 -3.60 -3.53 -36.18
N ALA A 16 -3.38 -3.06 -34.96
CA ALA A 16 -2.09 -3.12 -34.27
C ALA A 16 -1.70 -4.54 -33.81
N GLY A 17 -2.60 -5.53 -33.96
CA GLY A 17 -2.33 -6.93 -33.63
C GLY A 17 -2.72 -7.36 -32.21
N TYR A 18 -3.53 -6.58 -31.51
CA TYR A 18 -4.12 -7.00 -30.23
C TYR A 18 -5.24 -8.02 -30.44
N ASP A 19 -5.44 -8.92 -29.50
CA ASP A 19 -6.49 -9.94 -29.52
C ASP A 19 -7.82 -9.45 -28.94
N GLY A 20 -7.81 -8.33 -28.22
CA GLY A 20 -8.99 -7.75 -27.59
C GLY A 20 -8.77 -6.37 -26.98
N VAL A 21 -9.86 -5.81 -26.46
CA VAL A 21 -9.89 -4.55 -25.69
C VAL A 21 -10.73 -4.70 -24.44
N GLU A 22 -10.42 -3.92 -23.41
CA GLU A 22 -11.28 -3.74 -22.24
C GLU A 22 -11.96 -2.36 -22.31
N ILE A 23 -13.29 -2.34 -22.28
CA ILE A 23 -14.11 -1.12 -22.22
C ILE A 23 -14.35 -0.76 -20.77
N MET A 24 -13.86 0.41 -20.32
CA MET A 24 -13.91 0.86 -18.94
C MET A 24 -15.29 1.45 -18.61
N GLY A 25 -16.17 0.63 -18.04
CA GLY A 25 -17.52 1.02 -17.63
C GLY A 25 -17.71 1.19 -16.13
N SER A 26 -16.63 1.39 -15.34
CA SER A 26 -16.67 1.40 -13.89
C SER A 26 -15.86 2.52 -13.25
N GLU A 27 -15.84 2.55 -11.92
CA GLU A 27 -14.94 3.31 -11.04
C GLU A 27 -15.11 4.84 -11.11
N GLY A 28 -16.29 5.33 -11.55
CA GLY A 28 -16.62 6.75 -11.64
C GLY A 28 -16.12 7.44 -12.91
N TYR A 29 -15.63 6.69 -13.92
CA TYR A 29 -15.21 7.25 -15.20
C TYR A 29 -16.39 7.48 -16.16
N LEU A 30 -16.14 8.09 -17.32
CA LEU A 30 -17.11 8.60 -18.27
C LEU A 30 -18.35 7.70 -18.47
N ILE A 31 -18.15 6.41 -18.73
CA ILE A 31 -19.27 5.49 -18.96
C ILE A 31 -20.09 5.30 -17.67
N ASN A 32 -19.41 5.11 -16.53
CA ASN A 32 -20.08 4.94 -15.23
C ASN A 32 -20.82 6.22 -14.79
N GLU A 33 -20.31 7.41 -15.16
CA GLU A 33 -20.99 8.69 -14.91
C GLU A 33 -22.31 8.81 -15.71
N PHE A 34 -22.41 8.19 -16.90
CA PHE A 34 -23.68 8.10 -17.63
C PHE A 34 -24.66 7.14 -16.97
N ILE A 35 -24.18 6.06 -16.36
CA ILE A 35 -25.00 5.02 -15.75
C ILE A 35 -25.61 5.50 -14.42
N ALA A 36 -24.79 6.11 -13.55
CA ALA A 36 -25.20 6.45 -12.21
C ALA A 36 -26.12 7.67 -12.14
N ALA A 37 -27.22 7.56 -11.39
CA ALA A 37 -28.16 8.68 -11.16
C ALA A 37 -27.49 9.86 -10.45
N ARG A 38 -26.43 9.59 -9.65
CA ARG A 38 -25.62 10.61 -8.97
C ARG A 38 -25.02 11.66 -9.91
N THR A 39 -24.62 11.26 -11.10
CA THR A 39 -23.87 12.12 -12.05
C THR A 39 -24.65 12.42 -13.32
N ASN A 40 -25.53 11.52 -13.74
CA ASN A 40 -26.33 11.72 -14.96
C ASN A 40 -27.64 12.45 -14.65
N HIS A 41 -27.64 13.77 -14.83
CA HIS A 41 -28.79 14.66 -14.65
C HIS A 41 -29.46 15.07 -15.99
N ARG A 42 -29.21 14.30 -17.06
CA ARG A 42 -29.79 14.55 -18.38
C ARG A 42 -31.26 14.17 -18.40
N ASP A 43 -32.04 14.86 -19.23
CA ASP A 43 -33.47 14.65 -19.46
C ASP A 43 -33.80 14.18 -20.88
N ASP A 44 -32.75 13.86 -21.67
CA ASP A 44 -32.86 13.35 -23.04
C ASP A 44 -32.76 11.80 -23.08
N GLU A 45 -32.62 11.26 -24.29
CA GLU A 45 -32.51 9.81 -24.53
C GLU A 45 -31.29 9.13 -23.87
N TRP A 46 -30.37 9.89 -23.27
CA TRP A 46 -29.16 9.42 -22.57
C TRP A 46 -29.25 9.57 -21.04
N GLY A 47 -30.38 10.02 -20.51
CA GLY A 47 -30.58 10.27 -19.09
C GLY A 47 -32.01 10.00 -18.61
N GLY A 48 -32.29 10.30 -17.37
CA GLY A 48 -33.59 10.02 -16.72
C GLY A 48 -33.74 8.55 -16.34
N SER A 49 -34.51 7.75 -17.11
CA SER A 49 -34.72 6.33 -16.79
C SER A 49 -33.43 5.52 -16.86
N TYR A 50 -33.39 4.38 -16.18
CA TYR A 50 -32.21 3.52 -16.19
C TYR A 50 -31.89 3.01 -17.60
N GLU A 51 -32.91 2.65 -18.39
CA GLU A 51 -32.75 2.23 -19.78
C GLU A 51 -32.07 3.28 -20.64
N ASN A 52 -32.36 4.56 -20.42
CA ASN A 52 -31.67 5.65 -21.10
C ASN A 52 -30.24 5.80 -20.60
N ARG A 53 -30.00 5.72 -19.29
CA ARG A 53 -28.65 5.86 -18.71
C ARG A 53 -27.69 4.76 -19.17
N ILE A 54 -28.18 3.51 -19.35
CA ILE A 54 -27.36 2.39 -19.83
C ILE A 54 -27.27 2.30 -21.36
N ARG A 55 -27.97 3.13 -22.10
CA ARG A 55 -27.91 3.17 -23.57
C ARG A 55 -26.50 3.44 -24.08
N PHE A 56 -25.78 4.33 -23.42
CA PHE A 56 -24.42 4.72 -23.82
C PHE A 56 -23.43 3.54 -23.80
N PRO A 57 -23.25 2.79 -22.71
CA PRO A 57 -22.39 1.60 -22.71
C PRO A 57 -22.86 0.50 -23.67
N ILE A 58 -24.15 0.27 -23.79
CA ILE A 58 -24.69 -0.75 -24.72
C ILE A 58 -24.34 -0.41 -26.17
N GLU A 59 -24.54 0.84 -26.60
CA GLU A 59 -24.22 1.27 -27.95
C GLU A 59 -22.70 1.27 -28.23
N ILE A 60 -21.85 1.56 -27.22
CA ILE A 60 -20.40 1.41 -27.33
C ILE A 60 -20.03 -0.05 -27.64
N VAL A 61 -20.49 -1.01 -26.81
CA VAL A 61 -20.17 -2.44 -26.98
C VAL A 61 -20.71 -2.94 -28.32
N LYS A 62 -21.96 -2.64 -28.66
CA LYS A 62 -22.62 -3.06 -29.91
C LYS A 62 -21.87 -2.56 -31.15
N ARG A 63 -21.50 -1.26 -31.15
CA ARG A 63 -20.77 -0.68 -32.28
C ARG A 63 -19.33 -1.17 -32.36
N THR A 64 -18.67 -1.37 -31.22
CA THR A 64 -17.35 -2.02 -31.16
C THR A 64 -17.39 -3.41 -31.75
N ARG A 65 -18.37 -4.23 -31.36
CA ARG A 65 -18.55 -5.61 -31.90
C ARG A 65 -18.76 -5.57 -33.42
N ALA A 66 -19.56 -4.63 -33.93
CA ALA A 66 -19.79 -4.51 -35.37
C ALA A 66 -18.51 -4.14 -36.16
N GLU A 67 -17.62 -3.33 -35.57
CA GLU A 67 -16.37 -2.91 -36.21
C GLU A 67 -15.26 -3.98 -36.17
N VAL A 68 -15.15 -4.75 -35.09
CA VAL A 68 -14.03 -5.70 -34.89
C VAL A 68 -14.37 -7.15 -35.24
N GLY A 69 -15.66 -7.46 -35.49
CA GLY A 69 -16.12 -8.82 -35.82
C GLY A 69 -16.22 -9.74 -34.62
N GLU A 70 -16.62 -11.00 -34.83
CA GLU A 70 -16.97 -11.94 -33.76
C GLU A 70 -15.77 -12.53 -33.00
N ASN A 71 -14.60 -12.60 -33.64
CA ASN A 71 -13.41 -13.29 -33.08
C ASN A 71 -12.54 -12.39 -32.20
N PHE A 72 -12.82 -11.09 -32.10
CA PHE A 72 -12.06 -10.17 -31.27
C PHE A 72 -12.63 -10.14 -29.85
N ILE A 73 -11.78 -10.22 -28.83
CA ILE A 73 -12.20 -10.23 -27.44
C ILE A 73 -12.63 -8.82 -27.02
N ILE A 74 -13.85 -8.70 -26.48
CA ILE A 74 -14.35 -7.48 -25.86
C ILE A 74 -14.62 -7.78 -24.40
N ILE A 75 -13.77 -7.25 -23.51
CA ILE A 75 -13.99 -7.28 -22.08
C ILE A 75 -14.75 -5.99 -21.72
N TYR A 76 -15.83 -6.10 -20.95
CA TYR A 76 -16.48 -4.96 -20.36
C TYR A 76 -16.21 -4.90 -18.87
N ARG A 77 -15.61 -3.78 -18.39
CA ARG A 77 -15.39 -3.58 -16.97
C ARG A 77 -16.65 -2.97 -16.36
N LEU A 78 -17.41 -3.83 -15.68
CA LEU A 78 -18.70 -3.50 -15.08
C LEU A 78 -18.51 -2.96 -13.66
N SER A 79 -19.09 -1.80 -13.32
CA SER A 79 -19.18 -1.35 -11.94
C SER A 79 -20.14 -2.24 -11.17
N MET A 80 -19.60 -3.27 -10.52
CA MET A 80 -20.41 -4.19 -9.73
C MET A 80 -20.88 -3.58 -8.41
N LEU A 81 -20.11 -2.64 -7.86
CA LEU A 81 -20.38 -2.03 -6.56
C LEU A 81 -19.82 -0.61 -6.56
N ASP A 82 -20.69 0.40 -6.59
CA ASP A 82 -20.25 1.80 -6.73
C ASP A 82 -19.68 2.38 -5.42
N LEU A 83 -20.20 1.99 -4.26
CA LEU A 83 -19.84 2.49 -2.92
C LEU A 83 -19.99 4.02 -2.79
N VAL A 84 -20.97 4.58 -3.47
CA VAL A 84 -21.37 6.00 -3.40
C VAL A 84 -22.89 6.14 -3.30
N GLU A 85 -23.34 7.23 -2.68
CA GLU A 85 -24.75 7.60 -2.67
C GLU A 85 -25.25 7.87 -4.11
N GLY A 86 -26.44 7.39 -4.46
CA GLY A 86 -26.98 7.50 -5.82
C GLY A 86 -26.23 6.66 -6.85
N GLY A 87 -25.50 5.65 -6.41
CA GLY A 87 -24.96 4.59 -7.26
C GLY A 87 -26.06 3.63 -7.75
N SER A 88 -25.66 2.51 -8.35
CA SER A 88 -26.59 1.50 -8.91
C SER A 88 -27.13 0.55 -7.84
N THR A 89 -28.30 -0.02 -8.07
CA THR A 89 -28.80 -1.18 -7.32
C THR A 89 -28.27 -2.49 -7.92
N LEU A 90 -28.37 -3.60 -7.20
CA LEU A 90 -27.99 -4.91 -7.71
C LEU A 90 -28.80 -5.31 -8.96
N GLU A 91 -30.12 -5.02 -8.95
CA GLU A 91 -30.99 -5.31 -10.07
C GLU A 91 -30.59 -4.52 -11.33
N GLU A 92 -30.26 -3.23 -11.17
CA GLU A 92 -29.75 -2.38 -12.24
C GLU A 92 -28.44 -2.92 -12.82
N VAL A 93 -27.49 -3.32 -11.96
CA VAL A 93 -26.21 -3.90 -12.39
C VAL A 93 -26.43 -5.21 -13.16
N ILE A 94 -27.31 -6.09 -12.67
CA ILE A 94 -27.66 -7.35 -13.37
C ILE A 94 -28.33 -7.08 -14.72
N GLN A 95 -29.21 -6.08 -14.79
CA GLN A 95 -29.83 -5.67 -16.06
C GLN A 95 -28.79 -5.20 -17.05
N LEU A 96 -27.86 -4.31 -16.64
CA LEU A 96 -26.76 -3.84 -17.48
C LEU A 96 -25.88 -4.99 -17.97
N ALA A 97 -25.50 -5.91 -17.08
CA ALA A 97 -24.68 -7.05 -17.43
C ALA A 97 -25.29 -7.90 -18.56
N LYS A 98 -26.60 -8.18 -18.48
CA LYS A 98 -27.35 -8.89 -19.53
C LYS A 98 -27.39 -8.14 -20.85
N GLU A 99 -27.61 -6.84 -20.81
CA GLU A 99 -27.64 -6.03 -22.04
C GLU A 99 -26.23 -5.89 -22.67
N ILE A 100 -25.16 -5.84 -21.87
CA ILE A 100 -23.77 -5.83 -22.34
C ILE A 100 -23.41 -7.19 -22.99
N GLU A 101 -23.83 -8.30 -22.41
CA GLU A 101 -23.66 -9.62 -23.03
C GLU A 101 -24.38 -9.69 -24.39
N LYS A 102 -25.66 -9.27 -24.46
CA LYS A 102 -26.44 -9.21 -25.73
C LYS A 102 -25.80 -8.29 -26.77
N ALA A 103 -25.17 -7.20 -26.32
CA ALA A 103 -24.47 -6.27 -27.20
C ALA A 103 -23.19 -6.85 -27.81
N GLY A 104 -22.70 -7.97 -27.29
CA GLY A 104 -21.56 -8.72 -27.84
C GLY A 104 -20.28 -8.65 -27.03
N ALA A 105 -20.33 -8.32 -25.75
CA ALA A 105 -19.17 -8.51 -24.87
C ALA A 105 -18.82 -10.01 -24.76
N THR A 106 -17.53 -10.30 -24.63
CA THR A 106 -16.99 -11.68 -24.54
C THR A 106 -16.79 -12.08 -23.07
N ILE A 107 -16.42 -11.12 -22.23
CA ILE A 107 -16.05 -11.30 -20.81
C ILE A 107 -16.55 -10.07 -20.04
N ILE A 108 -17.00 -10.27 -18.82
CA ILE A 108 -17.22 -9.18 -17.87
C ILE A 108 -16.15 -9.22 -16.78
N ASN A 109 -15.41 -8.13 -16.64
CA ASN A 109 -14.50 -7.88 -15.52
C ASN A 109 -15.17 -6.95 -14.51
N THR A 110 -15.22 -7.34 -13.24
CA THR A 110 -15.96 -6.59 -12.23
C THR A 110 -15.09 -5.51 -11.57
N GLY A 111 -15.56 -4.26 -11.60
CA GLY A 111 -14.97 -3.10 -10.95
C GLY A 111 -15.63 -2.80 -9.61
N ILE A 112 -14.86 -2.27 -8.65
CA ILE A 112 -15.29 -2.04 -7.28
C ILE A 112 -14.94 -0.63 -6.82
N GLY A 113 -15.95 0.13 -6.47
CA GLY A 113 -15.84 1.46 -5.87
C GLY A 113 -15.42 2.55 -6.86
N TRP A 114 -15.93 3.73 -6.65
CA TRP A 114 -15.49 4.93 -7.34
C TRP A 114 -14.21 5.50 -6.72
N HIS A 115 -13.43 6.26 -7.46
CA HIS A 115 -12.29 7.00 -6.90
C HIS A 115 -12.70 8.01 -5.83
N GLU A 116 -13.91 8.56 -5.93
CA GLU A 116 -14.50 9.48 -4.98
C GLU A 116 -15.14 8.80 -3.76
N ALA A 117 -15.29 7.47 -3.80
CA ALA A 117 -15.82 6.71 -2.66
C ALA A 117 -14.92 6.90 -1.44
N ARG A 118 -15.55 7.09 -0.27
CA ARG A 118 -14.83 7.21 1.01
C ARG A 118 -14.72 5.87 1.73
N ILE A 119 -14.67 4.81 0.95
CA ILE A 119 -14.49 3.42 1.39
C ILE A 119 -13.25 2.88 0.66
N PRO A 120 -12.25 2.36 1.36
CA PRO A 120 -11.06 1.81 0.71
C PRO A 120 -11.38 0.48 0.03
N THR A 121 -10.87 0.27 -1.19
CA THR A 121 -11.11 -0.96 -1.97
C THR A 121 -9.84 -1.71 -2.35
N ILE A 122 -8.68 -1.05 -2.28
CA ILE A 122 -7.41 -1.59 -2.80
C ILE A 122 -6.20 -1.37 -1.88
N ALA A 123 -6.35 -0.62 -0.79
CA ALA A 123 -5.26 -0.32 0.14
C ALA A 123 -4.93 -1.52 1.05
N THR A 124 -3.80 -1.45 1.74
CA THR A 124 -3.33 -2.52 2.63
C THR A 124 -4.30 -2.84 3.79
N LYS A 125 -5.11 -1.87 4.22
CA LYS A 125 -6.19 -2.05 5.21
C LYS A 125 -7.37 -2.91 4.72
N VAL A 126 -7.50 -3.10 3.41
CA VAL A 126 -8.57 -3.91 2.82
C VAL A 126 -8.18 -5.38 2.90
N PRO A 127 -9.02 -6.26 3.43
CA PRO A 127 -8.76 -7.70 3.47
C PRO A 127 -8.50 -8.28 2.07
N ARG A 128 -7.71 -9.35 2.02
CA ARG A 128 -7.50 -10.07 0.76
C ARG A 128 -8.83 -10.58 0.23
N ALA A 129 -9.06 -10.43 -1.08
CA ALA A 129 -10.27 -10.87 -1.79
C ALA A 129 -11.61 -10.33 -1.20
N ALA A 130 -11.57 -9.18 -0.48
CA ALA A 130 -12.73 -8.65 0.24
C ALA A 130 -13.96 -8.37 -0.65
N PHE A 131 -13.82 -8.32 -1.95
CA PHE A 131 -14.91 -7.94 -2.85
C PHE A 131 -15.31 -9.01 -3.86
N THR A 132 -14.82 -10.25 -3.77
CA THR A 132 -15.15 -11.33 -4.72
C THR A 132 -16.62 -11.75 -4.64
N TRP A 133 -17.26 -11.56 -3.47
CA TRP A 133 -18.67 -11.85 -3.24
C TRP A 133 -19.61 -11.09 -4.19
N VAL A 134 -19.24 -9.88 -4.66
CA VAL A 134 -20.10 -9.14 -5.59
C VAL A 134 -20.12 -9.79 -6.97
N THR A 135 -18.97 -10.31 -7.44
CA THR A 135 -18.89 -11.08 -8.69
C THR A 135 -19.73 -12.35 -8.58
N LYS A 136 -19.69 -13.02 -7.44
CA LYS A 136 -20.54 -14.20 -7.14
C LYS A 136 -22.03 -13.90 -7.28
N LYS A 137 -22.48 -12.69 -6.89
CA LYS A 137 -23.90 -12.29 -7.05
C LYS A 137 -24.34 -12.19 -8.52
N LEU A 138 -23.39 -12.00 -9.44
CA LEU A 138 -23.68 -11.96 -10.88
C LEU A 138 -23.69 -13.35 -11.54
N LYS A 139 -23.08 -14.36 -10.89
CA LYS A 139 -23.01 -15.74 -11.41
C LYS A 139 -24.41 -16.29 -11.73
N GLY A 140 -24.55 -16.88 -12.91
CA GLY A 140 -25.82 -17.42 -13.40
C GLY A 140 -26.78 -16.40 -14.01
N SER A 141 -26.49 -15.09 -13.91
CA SER A 141 -27.27 -14.03 -14.56
C SER A 141 -26.87 -13.80 -16.02
N VAL A 142 -25.63 -14.10 -16.36
CA VAL A 142 -25.04 -14.06 -17.71
C VAL A 142 -24.36 -15.40 -18.01
N GLN A 143 -24.09 -15.68 -19.30
CA GLN A 143 -23.43 -16.92 -19.74
C GLN A 143 -21.93 -16.72 -20.04
N ILE A 144 -21.51 -15.49 -20.28
CA ILE A 144 -20.10 -15.17 -20.54
C ILE A 144 -19.27 -15.23 -19.24
N PRO A 145 -17.95 -15.53 -19.34
CA PRO A 145 -17.07 -15.59 -18.18
C PRO A 145 -17.02 -14.31 -17.36
N LEU A 146 -16.90 -14.46 -16.04
CA LEU A 146 -16.78 -13.39 -15.07
C LEU A 146 -15.39 -13.36 -14.48
N VAL A 147 -14.79 -12.16 -14.43
CA VAL A 147 -13.49 -11.90 -13.81
C VAL A 147 -13.70 -11.09 -12.54
N THR A 148 -13.05 -11.47 -11.44
CA THR A 148 -13.04 -10.70 -10.19
C THR A 148 -11.69 -10.08 -9.92
N SER A 149 -11.65 -9.05 -9.11
CA SER A 149 -10.45 -8.26 -8.79
C SER A 149 -10.44 -7.78 -7.34
N ASN A 150 -9.51 -6.93 -7.01
CA ASN A 150 -9.28 -6.25 -5.74
C ASN A 150 -8.68 -7.15 -4.63
N ARG A 151 -7.46 -6.80 -4.21
CA ARG A 151 -6.74 -7.43 -3.10
C ARG A 151 -6.51 -8.95 -3.25
N ILE A 152 -6.44 -9.44 -4.47
CA ILE A 152 -5.94 -10.78 -4.78
C ILE A 152 -4.45 -10.61 -5.11
N ASN A 153 -3.56 -11.10 -4.24
CA ASN A 153 -2.12 -10.81 -4.33
C ASN A 153 -1.21 -12.02 -4.09
N THR A 154 -1.78 -13.22 -3.94
CA THR A 154 -1.04 -14.48 -3.89
C THR A 154 -1.72 -15.55 -4.74
N PRO A 155 -0.99 -16.56 -5.23
CA PRO A 155 -1.57 -17.69 -5.98
C PRO A 155 -2.63 -18.44 -5.16
N GLU A 156 -2.37 -18.68 -3.87
CA GLU A 156 -3.27 -19.39 -2.98
C GLU A 156 -4.61 -18.66 -2.81
N MET A 157 -4.58 -17.32 -2.75
CA MET A 157 -5.80 -16.52 -2.70
C MET A 157 -6.56 -16.59 -4.03
N ALA A 158 -5.86 -16.54 -5.17
CA ALA A 158 -6.47 -16.67 -6.49
C ALA A 158 -7.17 -18.02 -6.63
N GLU A 159 -6.48 -19.12 -6.30
CA GLU A 159 -7.04 -20.47 -6.33
C GLU A 159 -8.23 -20.63 -5.37
N HIS A 160 -8.14 -20.06 -4.17
CA HIS A 160 -9.24 -20.07 -3.22
C HIS A 160 -10.51 -19.43 -3.80
N VAL A 161 -10.38 -18.25 -4.40
CA VAL A 161 -11.50 -17.51 -5.04
C VAL A 161 -12.16 -18.33 -6.14
N LEU A 162 -11.36 -18.97 -7.01
CA LEU A 162 -11.86 -19.82 -8.07
C LEU A 162 -12.54 -21.09 -7.52
N ALA A 163 -11.93 -21.74 -6.54
CA ALA A 163 -12.48 -22.94 -5.90
C ALA A 163 -13.81 -22.67 -5.18
N GLN A 164 -14.02 -21.47 -4.63
CA GLN A 164 -15.29 -21.03 -4.04
C GLN A 164 -16.38 -20.74 -5.09
N GLY A 165 -16.01 -20.72 -6.37
CA GLY A 165 -16.93 -20.40 -7.46
C GLY A 165 -17.37 -18.94 -7.48
N ASP A 166 -16.56 -18.04 -6.93
CA ASP A 166 -16.89 -16.61 -6.91
C ASP A 166 -16.76 -15.98 -8.30
N ALA A 167 -15.86 -16.48 -9.12
CA ALA A 167 -15.61 -16.04 -10.50
C ALA A 167 -15.04 -17.17 -11.36
N ASP A 168 -14.94 -16.97 -12.67
CA ASP A 168 -14.32 -17.89 -13.62
C ASP A 168 -12.81 -17.60 -13.80
N MET A 169 -12.42 -16.34 -13.57
CA MET A 169 -11.04 -15.85 -13.65
C MET A 169 -10.79 -14.79 -12.58
N VAL A 170 -9.49 -14.55 -12.29
CA VAL A 170 -9.05 -13.45 -11.43
C VAL A 170 -8.20 -12.45 -12.21
N SER A 171 -8.34 -11.16 -11.87
CA SER A 171 -7.55 -10.07 -12.45
C SER A 171 -6.65 -9.44 -11.39
N MET A 172 -5.36 -9.34 -11.71
CA MET A 172 -4.32 -8.78 -10.84
C MET A 172 -3.43 -7.82 -11.63
N ALA A 173 -3.30 -6.56 -11.17
CA ALA A 173 -2.38 -5.59 -11.78
C ALA A 173 -1.12 -5.40 -10.93
N ARG A 174 -1.27 -4.90 -9.70
CA ARG A 174 -0.14 -4.60 -8.81
C ARG A 174 0.69 -5.81 -8.38
N PRO A 175 0.16 -7.04 -8.24
CA PRO A 175 0.98 -8.22 -8.01
C PRO A 175 2.01 -8.46 -9.12
N MET A 176 1.65 -8.23 -10.40
CA MET A 176 2.58 -8.34 -11.54
C MET A 176 3.62 -7.22 -11.55
N LEU A 177 3.29 -6.06 -10.99
CA LEU A 177 4.23 -4.96 -10.80
C LEU A 177 5.25 -5.29 -9.69
N ALA A 178 4.79 -5.93 -8.62
CA ALA A 178 5.63 -6.35 -7.50
C ALA A 178 6.54 -7.52 -7.90
N ASP A 179 6.05 -8.45 -8.72
CA ASP A 179 6.82 -9.59 -9.23
C ASP A 179 6.41 -9.93 -10.66
N ALA A 180 7.28 -9.62 -11.62
CA ALA A 180 7.03 -9.91 -13.04
C ALA A 180 6.94 -11.43 -13.35
N GLU A 181 7.54 -12.28 -12.49
CA GLU A 181 7.54 -13.74 -12.63
C GLU A 181 6.43 -14.40 -11.79
N PHE A 182 5.46 -13.64 -11.30
CA PHE A 182 4.40 -14.14 -10.40
C PHE A 182 3.75 -15.43 -10.92
N VAL A 183 3.27 -15.42 -12.16
CA VAL A 183 2.57 -16.56 -12.77
C VAL A 183 3.53 -17.75 -12.96
N LEU A 184 4.75 -17.49 -13.45
CA LEU A 184 5.76 -18.52 -13.64
C LEU A 184 6.14 -19.21 -12.31
N LYS A 185 6.34 -18.43 -11.26
CA LYS A 185 6.63 -18.96 -9.92
C LYS A 185 5.46 -19.77 -9.36
N ALA A 186 4.23 -19.29 -9.57
CA ALA A 186 3.02 -20.02 -9.18
C ALA A 186 2.92 -21.36 -9.90
N GLU A 187 3.10 -21.39 -11.22
CA GLU A 187 3.10 -22.62 -12.05
C GLU A 187 4.15 -23.63 -11.59
N GLN A 188 5.31 -23.14 -11.16
CA GLN A 188 6.44 -23.98 -10.71
C GLN A 188 6.35 -24.38 -9.22
N GLY A 189 5.29 -24.00 -8.51
CA GLY A 189 5.14 -24.29 -7.07
C GLY A 189 6.12 -23.52 -6.17
N ARG A 190 6.62 -22.37 -6.64
CA ARG A 190 7.58 -21.47 -5.94
C ARG A 190 6.91 -20.21 -5.40
N SER A 191 5.70 -20.33 -4.87
CA SER A 191 4.96 -19.16 -4.34
C SER A 191 5.67 -18.49 -3.17
N ASP A 192 6.50 -19.21 -2.42
CA ASP A 192 7.36 -18.67 -1.37
C ASP A 192 8.47 -17.74 -1.89
N GLU A 193 8.75 -17.74 -3.19
CA GLU A 193 9.70 -16.84 -3.85
C GLU A 193 9.05 -15.59 -4.47
N ILE A 194 7.73 -15.48 -4.43
CA ILE A 194 7.01 -14.33 -4.97
C ILE A 194 7.20 -13.09 -4.08
N ASN A 195 7.61 -11.98 -4.70
CA ASN A 195 7.61 -10.67 -4.05
C ASN A 195 6.19 -10.11 -4.03
N THR A 196 5.48 -10.35 -2.93
CA THR A 196 4.05 -10.07 -2.83
C THR A 196 3.74 -8.57 -2.77
N CYS A 197 2.75 -8.13 -3.54
CA CYS A 197 2.22 -6.77 -3.44
C CYS A 197 1.58 -6.53 -2.08
N ILE A 198 2.10 -5.58 -1.32
CA ILE A 198 1.63 -5.24 0.04
C ILE A 198 0.49 -4.21 0.09
N GLY A 199 -0.08 -3.84 -1.04
CA GLY A 199 -1.22 -2.90 -1.10
C GLY A 199 -0.92 -1.46 -0.63
N CYS A 200 0.35 -1.05 -0.57
CA CYS A 200 0.77 0.25 -0.01
C CYS A 200 0.40 1.47 -0.87
N ASN A 201 0.18 1.31 -2.15
CA ASN A 201 -0.13 2.34 -3.16
C ASN A 201 0.97 3.40 -3.40
N GLN A 202 2.08 3.39 -2.67
CA GLN A 202 3.04 4.51 -2.61
C GLN A 202 3.82 4.75 -3.91
N ALA A 203 4.42 3.71 -4.49
CA ALA A 203 5.26 3.85 -5.68
C ALA A 203 4.50 3.64 -7.01
N CYS A 204 3.28 3.17 -6.94
CA CYS A 204 2.39 3.04 -8.10
C CYS A 204 1.39 4.20 -8.15
N LEU A 205 0.30 4.14 -7.39
CA LEU A 205 -0.80 5.12 -7.48
C LEU A 205 -0.40 6.52 -7.04
N ASP A 206 0.29 6.69 -5.89
CA ASP A 206 0.70 8.01 -5.42
C ASP A 206 1.64 8.72 -6.42
N GLN A 207 2.50 7.95 -7.13
CA GLN A 207 3.36 8.50 -8.18
C GLN A 207 2.56 8.91 -9.42
N ILE A 208 1.61 8.09 -9.89
CA ILE A 208 0.73 8.45 -11.00
C ILE A 208 -0.02 9.74 -10.70
N PHE A 209 -0.66 9.84 -9.53
CA PHE A 209 -1.35 11.07 -9.10
C PHE A 209 -0.41 12.25 -8.79
N SER A 210 0.90 12.01 -8.82
CA SER A 210 1.93 13.05 -8.75
C SER A 210 2.59 13.31 -10.11
N MET A 211 2.05 12.77 -11.20
CA MET A 211 2.58 12.88 -12.57
C MET A 211 4.01 12.32 -12.68
N GLN A 212 4.30 11.24 -11.96
CA GLN A 212 5.58 10.53 -11.98
C GLN A 212 5.40 9.14 -12.58
N ILE A 213 6.49 8.56 -13.06
CA ILE A 213 6.49 7.18 -13.58
C ILE A 213 6.10 6.21 -12.46
N ALA A 214 5.12 5.35 -12.73
CA ALA A 214 4.75 4.28 -11.81
C ALA A 214 5.92 3.31 -11.62
N THR A 215 6.10 2.83 -10.39
CA THR A 215 7.00 1.72 -10.06
C THR A 215 6.41 0.95 -8.87
N CYS A 216 7.18 0.11 -8.21
CA CYS A 216 6.71 -0.60 -7.02
C CYS A 216 7.65 -0.36 -5.83
N LEU A 217 7.09 -0.19 -4.62
CA LEU A 217 7.87 -0.03 -3.39
C LEU A 217 8.76 -1.24 -3.12
N VAL A 218 8.21 -2.44 -3.25
CA VAL A 218 8.93 -3.70 -2.98
C VAL A 218 9.75 -4.20 -4.17
N ASN A 219 9.51 -3.66 -5.38
CA ASN A 219 10.25 -3.97 -6.60
C ASN A 219 10.68 -2.69 -7.32
N PRO A 220 11.81 -2.09 -6.98
CA PRO A 220 12.26 -0.83 -7.58
C PRO A 220 12.61 -0.95 -9.06
N ARG A 221 12.71 -2.18 -9.59
CA ARG A 221 12.96 -2.45 -10.99
C ARG A 221 11.72 -2.29 -11.86
N ALA A 222 10.51 -2.43 -11.28
CA ALA A 222 9.26 -2.27 -12.03
C ALA A 222 9.21 -0.94 -12.78
N CYS A 223 8.97 -0.98 -14.08
CA CYS A 223 9.02 0.13 -15.05
C CYS A 223 10.41 0.81 -15.20
N TYR A 224 11.47 0.17 -14.68
CA TYR A 224 12.89 0.56 -14.83
C TYR A 224 13.76 -0.61 -15.26
N GLU A 225 13.19 -1.61 -15.93
CA GLU A 225 13.84 -2.87 -16.30
C GLU A 225 15.02 -2.66 -17.25
N THR A 226 15.01 -1.58 -18.05
CA THR A 226 16.07 -1.20 -18.99
C THR A 226 17.16 -0.34 -18.36
N GLU A 227 16.92 0.21 -17.16
CA GLU A 227 17.84 1.10 -16.44
C GLU A 227 18.50 0.37 -15.25
N LEU A 228 17.70 -0.31 -14.42
CA LEU A 228 18.18 -1.12 -13.31
C LEU A 228 18.49 -2.55 -13.78
N ILE A 229 19.71 -2.73 -14.29
CA ILE A 229 20.16 -3.98 -14.87
C ILE A 229 21.16 -4.68 -13.93
N PHE A 230 20.81 -5.88 -13.49
CA PHE A 230 21.61 -6.69 -12.56
C PHE A 230 22.31 -7.84 -13.30
N LYS A 231 23.14 -7.50 -14.30
CA LYS A 231 23.99 -8.47 -14.98
C LYS A 231 25.10 -8.96 -14.04
N GLU A 232 25.54 -10.19 -14.26
CA GLU A 232 26.69 -10.75 -13.58
C GLU A 232 27.92 -9.84 -13.73
N SER A 233 28.56 -9.50 -12.61
CA SER A 233 29.75 -8.63 -12.62
C SER A 233 30.98 -9.40 -13.08
N ALA A 234 31.79 -8.78 -13.95
CA ALA A 234 33.08 -9.36 -14.37
C ALA A 234 34.08 -9.43 -13.21
N VAL A 235 33.98 -8.51 -12.26
CA VAL A 235 34.85 -8.48 -11.07
C VAL A 235 33.96 -8.78 -9.85
N LYS A 236 34.21 -9.92 -9.21
CA LYS A 236 33.49 -10.31 -7.99
C LYS A 236 34.16 -9.59 -6.80
N LYS A 237 33.33 -8.98 -5.96
CA LYS A 237 33.73 -8.23 -4.78
C LYS A 237 33.31 -8.93 -3.51
N ASN A 238 34.05 -8.70 -2.42
CA ASN A 238 33.65 -9.04 -1.05
C ASN A 238 33.08 -7.79 -0.37
N ILE A 239 31.80 -7.81 0.00
CA ILE A 239 31.09 -6.60 0.44
C ILE A 239 30.51 -6.82 1.84
N ALA A 240 30.74 -5.88 2.74
CA ALA A 240 30.06 -5.83 4.03
C ALA A 240 28.84 -4.91 3.96
N VAL A 241 27.73 -5.35 4.53
CA VAL A 241 26.50 -4.55 4.68
C VAL A 241 26.16 -4.44 6.16
N ILE A 242 26.05 -3.24 6.68
CA ILE A 242 25.76 -2.97 8.09
C ILE A 242 24.31 -2.53 8.22
N GLY A 243 23.45 -3.44 8.68
CA GLY A 243 22.01 -3.28 8.82
C GLY A 243 21.22 -4.15 7.82
N ALA A 244 20.42 -5.07 8.36
CA ALA A 244 19.48 -5.92 7.63
C ALA A 244 18.07 -5.32 7.58
N GLY A 245 17.97 -3.99 7.48
CA GLY A 245 16.74 -3.27 7.16
C GLY A 245 16.44 -3.28 5.65
N PRO A 246 15.34 -2.67 5.19
CA PRO A 246 14.91 -2.71 3.79
C PRO A 246 15.98 -2.30 2.78
N ALA A 247 16.79 -1.27 3.10
CA ALA A 247 17.87 -0.81 2.23
C ALA A 247 18.99 -1.85 2.11
N GLY A 248 19.48 -2.37 3.24
CA GLY A 248 20.55 -3.36 3.27
C GLY A 248 20.14 -4.69 2.64
N LEU A 249 18.90 -5.14 2.88
CA LEU A 249 18.36 -6.37 2.28
C LEU A 249 18.23 -6.24 0.76
N SER A 250 17.71 -5.10 0.28
CA SER A 250 17.61 -4.82 -1.16
C SER A 250 19.00 -4.80 -1.80
N PHE A 251 19.96 -4.08 -1.22
CA PHE A 251 21.34 -4.05 -1.72
C PHE A 251 21.94 -5.46 -1.75
N ALA A 252 21.91 -6.18 -0.62
CA ALA A 252 22.55 -7.47 -0.48
C ALA A 252 22.04 -8.50 -1.50
N THR A 253 20.73 -8.55 -1.69
CA THR A 253 20.13 -9.52 -2.62
C THR A 253 20.43 -9.20 -4.07
N TYR A 254 20.39 -7.95 -4.48
CA TYR A 254 20.75 -7.56 -5.86
C TYR A 254 22.27 -7.64 -6.13
N ALA A 255 23.10 -7.32 -5.14
CA ALA A 255 24.56 -7.49 -5.27
C ALA A 255 24.93 -8.98 -5.40
N ALA A 256 24.26 -9.84 -4.64
CA ALA A 256 24.43 -11.28 -4.75
C ALA A 256 23.95 -11.84 -6.11
N ASP A 257 22.83 -11.34 -6.65
CA ASP A 257 22.39 -11.68 -8.02
C ASP A 257 23.45 -11.35 -9.08
N ARG A 258 24.30 -10.35 -8.83
CA ARG A 258 25.44 -10.01 -9.69
C ARG A 258 26.71 -10.83 -9.40
N GLY A 259 26.64 -11.75 -8.43
CA GLY A 259 27.69 -12.70 -8.09
C GLY A 259 28.71 -12.20 -7.07
N HIS A 260 28.48 -11.06 -6.40
CA HIS A 260 29.33 -10.59 -5.31
C HIS A 260 29.16 -11.48 -4.06
N GLN A 261 30.20 -11.57 -3.22
CA GLN A 261 30.12 -12.17 -1.89
C GLN A 261 29.65 -11.09 -0.91
N VAL A 262 28.56 -11.32 -0.19
CA VAL A 262 27.97 -10.30 0.67
C VAL A 262 27.83 -10.82 2.09
N THR A 263 28.42 -10.11 3.06
CA THR A 263 28.19 -10.37 4.49
C THR A 263 27.29 -9.27 5.06
N VAL A 264 26.13 -9.66 5.56
CA VAL A 264 25.15 -8.74 6.15
C VAL A 264 25.19 -8.88 7.66
N PHE A 265 25.48 -7.79 8.37
CA PHE A 265 25.50 -7.72 9.83
C PHE A 265 24.25 -6.99 10.36
N ASP A 266 23.65 -7.51 11.41
CA ASP A 266 22.61 -6.79 12.14
C ASP A 266 22.65 -7.12 13.64
N ALA A 267 22.51 -6.09 14.47
CA ALA A 267 22.44 -6.24 15.94
C ALA A 267 21.18 -6.98 16.42
N ALA A 268 20.12 -6.95 15.62
CA ALA A 268 18.87 -7.62 15.94
C ALA A 268 18.94 -9.13 15.69
N SER A 269 18.03 -9.87 16.34
CA SER A 269 17.89 -11.33 16.15
C SER A 269 17.16 -11.74 14.87
N GLN A 270 16.65 -10.76 14.10
CA GLN A 270 15.90 -10.98 12.87
C GLN A 270 16.11 -9.83 11.88
N ILE A 271 15.98 -10.15 10.59
CA ILE A 271 16.01 -9.15 9.51
C ILE A 271 14.78 -8.25 9.56
N GLY A 272 14.85 -7.07 8.92
CA GLY A 272 13.69 -6.23 8.63
C GLY A 272 13.74 -4.82 9.21
N GLY A 273 14.58 -4.54 10.21
CA GLY A 273 14.70 -3.20 10.79
C GLY A 273 13.33 -2.60 11.14
N GLN A 274 13.02 -1.42 10.62
CA GLN A 274 11.75 -0.70 10.88
C GLN A 274 10.49 -1.43 10.35
N PHE A 275 10.61 -2.33 9.38
CA PHE A 275 9.48 -3.17 8.96
C PHE A 275 8.95 -4.07 10.08
N ASN A 276 9.82 -4.46 11.03
CA ASN A 276 9.40 -5.23 12.21
C ASN A 276 8.47 -4.45 13.14
N ILE A 277 8.52 -3.13 13.11
CA ILE A 277 7.58 -2.26 13.80
C ILE A 277 6.33 -2.07 12.95
N ALA A 278 6.50 -1.67 11.69
CA ALA A 278 5.40 -1.36 10.78
C ALA A 278 4.41 -2.53 10.59
N LYS A 279 4.92 -3.77 10.43
CA LYS A 279 4.09 -4.97 10.23
C LYS A 279 3.15 -5.30 11.38
N THR A 280 3.39 -4.72 12.57
CA THR A 280 2.56 -4.97 13.77
C THR A 280 1.45 -3.96 13.95
N ILE A 281 1.38 -2.96 13.07
CA ILE A 281 0.33 -1.94 13.08
C ILE A 281 -0.92 -2.51 12.41
N PRO A 282 -2.11 -2.43 13.06
CA PRO A 282 -3.36 -2.87 12.46
C PRO A 282 -3.57 -2.27 11.07
N GLY A 283 -3.85 -3.13 10.09
CA GLY A 283 -3.97 -2.73 8.69
C GLY A 283 -2.66 -2.71 7.89
N LYS A 284 -1.53 -3.13 8.48
CA LYS A 284 -0.22 -3.25 7.79
C LYS A 284 0.36 -4.67 7.83
N GLU A 285 -0.44 -5.67 8.13
CA GLU A 285 -0.02 -7.07 8.26
C GLU A 285 0.60 -7.62 6.97
N GLU A 286 0.24 -7.08 5.81
CA GLU A 286 0.88 -7.44 4.52
C GLU A 286 2.40 -7.22 4.50
N PHE A 287 2.93 -6.38 5.40
CA PHE A 287 4.37 -6.13 5.49
C PHE A 287 5.17 -7.35 5.94
N TYR A 288 4.51 -8.35 6.55
CA TYR A 288 5.11 -9.66 6.80
C TYR A 288 5.60 -10.32 5.50
N GLU A 289 4.89 -10.12 4.38
CA GLU A 289 5.24 -10.71 3.09
C GLU A 289 6.58 -10.19 2.55
N THR A 290 6.87 -8.90 2.73
CA THR A 290 8.17 -8.34 2.33
C THR A 290 9.32 -9.01 3.08
N LEU A 291 9.16 -9.25 4.39
CA LEU A 291 10.18 -9.92 5.20
C LEU A 291 10.29 -11.41 4.84
N ARG A 292 9.18 -12.10 4.58
CA ARG A 292 9.14 -13.47 4.07
C ARG A 292 9.96 -13.57 2.76
N TYR A 293 9.69 -12.68 1.81
CA TYR A 293 10.38 -12.64 0.52
C TYR A 293 11.90 -12.46 0.69
N PHE A 294 12.35 -11.45 1.45
CA PHE A 294 13.79 -11.24 1.65
C PHE A 294 14.45 -12.40 2.38
N LYS A 295 13.79 -12.97 3.39
CA LYS A 295 14.30 -14.15 4.09
C LYS A 295 14.51 -15.31 3.10
N ARG A 296 13.49 -15.63 2.31
CA ARG A 296 13.56 -16.70 1.32
C ARG A 296 14.64 -16.43 0.27
N LYS A 297 14.73 -15.20 -0.21
CA LYS A 297 15.73 -14.83 -1.20
C LYS A 297 17.17 -14.98 -0.67
N ILE A 298 17.42 -14.64 0.59
CA ILE A 298 18.72 -14.87 1.24
C ILE A 298 19.01 -16.37 1.37
N GLU A 299 18.04 -17.17 1.76
CA GLU A 299 18.21 -18.63 1.89
C GLU A 299 18.60 -19.30 0.56
N LEU A 300 18.13 -18.76 -0.54
CA LEU A 300 18.44 -19.27 -1.90
C LEU A 300 19.76 -18.77 -2.48
N GLN A 301 20.41 -17.77 -1.85
CA GLN A 301 21.64 -17.16 -2.34
C GLN A 301 22.85 -17.58 -1.50
N PRO A 302 23.64 -18.60 -1.93
CA PRO A 302 24.76 -19.13 -1.14
C PRO A 302 25.93 -18.13 -0.95
N ASN A 303 25.94 -17.05 -1.72
CA ASN A 303 26.90 -15.97 -1.65
C ASN A 303 26.48 -14.82 -0.70
N ILE A 304 25.39 -14.99 0.06
CA ILE A 304 25.04 -14.12 1.17
C ILE A 304 25.30 -14.82 2.50
N LYS A 305 26.14 -14.21 3.34
CA LYS A 305 26.34 -14.59 4.73
C LYS A 305 25.56 -13.62 5.62
N LEU A 306 24.55 -14.10 6.34
CA LEU A 306 23.76 -13.30 7.29
C LEU A 306 24.28 -13.52 8.72
N VAL A 307 24.65 -12.45 9.39
CA VAL A 307 25.20 -12.45 10.78
C VAL A 307 24.30 -11.59 11.66
N LEU A 308 23.37 -12.22 12.36
CA LEU A 308 22.43 -11.59 13.29
C LEU A 308 22.93 -11.63 14.71
N ASN A 309 22.29 -10.86 15.63
CA ASN A 309 22.73 -10.68 17.02
C ASN A 309 24.19 -10.20 17.13
N HIS A 310 24.64 -9.41 16.14
CA HIS A 310 26.00 -8.95 16.06
C HIS A 310 26.07 -7.50 15.62
N THR A 311 26.61 -6.65 16.50
CA THR A 311 26.93 -5.27 16.16
C THR A 311 28.33 -5.23 15.56
N ALA A 312 28.42 -5.06 14.24
CA ALA A 312 29.70 -4.91 13.56
C ALA A 312 30.46 -3.71 14.14
N THR A 313 31.73 -3.92 14.49
CA THR A 313 32.60 -2.86 15.03
C THR A 313 33.49 -2.28 13.93
N TYR A 314 34.00 -1.08 14.18
CA TYR A 314 34.95 -0.43 13.29
C TYR A 314 36.23 -1.28 13.11
N GLU A 315 36.75 -1.86 14.21
CA GLU A 315 37.97 -2.70 14.23
C GLU A 315 37.77 -3.96 13.37
N GLU A 316 36.62 -4.63 13.49
CA GLU A 316 36.30 -5.80 12.70
C GLU A 316 36.23 -5.46 11.21
N LEU A 317 35.52 -4.41 10.84
CA LEU A 317 35.37 -3.97 9.43
C LEU A 317 36.68 -3.45 8.83
N SER A 318 37.54 -2.86 9.64
CA SER A 318 38.84 -2.35 9.20
C SER A 318 39.85 -3.47 9.03
N ALA A 319 39.79 -4.52 9.85
CA ALA A 319 40.69 -5.65 9.79
C ALA A 319 40.43 -6.60 8.62
N GLU A 320 39.17 -6.70 8.20
CA GLU A 320 38.75 -7.56 7.10
C GLU A 320 38.94 -6.87 5.74
N ASN A 321 39.25 -7.69 4.71
CA ASN A 321 39.47 -7.20 3.35
C ASN A 321 38.13 -7.13 2.59
N TYR A 322 37.30 -6.16 2.94
CA TYR A 322 36.11 -5.82 2.16
C TYR A 322 36.50 -4.82 1.06
N ASP A 323 36.03 -5.11 -0.18
CA ASP A 323 36.20 -4.20 -1.32
C ASP A 323 35.32 -2.98 -1.19
N ASP A 324 34.10 -3.17 -0.67
CA ASP A 324 33.13 -2.12 -0.37
C ASP A 324 32.43 -2.38 0.97
N ILE A 325 32.08 -1.31 1.68
CA ILE A 325 31.29 -1.37 2.92
C ILE A 325 30.04 -0.50 2.74
N VAL A 326 28.86 -1.08 2.97
CA VAL A 326 27.57 -0.41 2.81
C VAL A 326 26.95 -0.19 4.17
N VAL A 327 26.80 1.07 4.56
CA VAL A 327 26.17 1.46 5.82
C VAL A 327 24.69 1.70 5.59
N ALA A 328 23.87 0.79 6.09
CA ALA A 328 22.40 0.76 6.02
C ALA A 328 21.76 0.73 7.41
N THR A 329 22.42 1.35 8.39
CA THR A 329 22.09 1.36 9.82
C THR A 329 20.77 2.05 10.16
N GLY A 330 20.14 2.74 9.19
CA GLY A 330 18.85 3.39 9.36
C GLY A 330 18.94 4.68 10.17
N VAL A 331 18.02 4.84 11.11
CA VAL A 331 17.80 6.09 11.85
C VAL A 331 17.65 5.84 13.34
N THR A 332 17.89 6.89 14.12
CA THR A 332 17.55 6.99 15.55
C THR A 332 16.45 8.05 15.75
N PRO A 333 15.60 7.93 16.79
CA PRO A 333 14.69 9.02 17.16
C PRO A 333 15.45 10.30 17.45
N ARG A 334 14.89 11.43 16.98
CA ARG A 334 15.44 12.76 17.31
C ARG A 334 15.20 13.09 18.77
N GLU A 335 16.19 13.61 19.44
CA GLU A 335 16.03 14.20 20.76
C GLU A 335 15.30 15.55 20.67
N LEU A 336 14.32 15.74 21.54
CA LEU A 336 13.56 16.96 21.64
C LEU A 336 13.94 17.74 22.91
N THR A 337 13.96 19.06 22.78
CA THR A 337 14.15 19.99 23.91
C THR A 337 12.79 20.54 24.36
N ILE A 338 12.07 19.74 25.14
CA ILE A 338 10.83 20.14 25.81
C ILE A 338 11.12 20.09 27.31
N GLU A 339 10.70 21.09 28.08
CA GLU A 339 10.83 21.07 29.52
C GLU A 339 10.10 19.83 30.10
N GLY A 340 10.78 19.02 30.89
CA GLY A 340 10.23 17.77 31.42
C GLY A 340 10.22 16.60 30.44
N ILE A 341 11.05 16.62 29.38
CA ILE A 341 11.14 15.52 28.41
C ILE A 341 11.57 14.18 29.07
N ASP A 342 12.30 14.23 30.18
CA ASP A 342 12.74 13.07 30.96
C ASP A 342 11.70 12.63 32.00
N HIS A 343 10.51 13.21 32.00
CA HIS A 343 9.45 12.85 32.96
C HIS A 343 9.00 11.40 32.75
N PRO A 344 8.68 10.62 33.82
CA PRO A 344 8.27 9.20 33.73
C PRO A 344 7.06 8.93 32.84
N LYS A 345 6.23 9.93 32.54
CA LYS A 345 5.12 9.83 31.58
C LYS A 345 5.57 9.78 30.12
N VAL A 346 6.83 10.13 29.82
CA VAL A 346 7.31 10.20 28.45
C VAL A 346 7.79 8.83 27.98
N LEU A 347 7.32 8.41 26.82
CA LEU A 347 7.76 7.20 26.12
C LEU A 347 8.13 7.53 24.67
N SER A 348 9.11 6.84 24.14
CA SER A 348 9.37 6.84 22.70
C SER A 348 8.43 5.87 21.98
N TYR A 349 8.20 6.09 20.67
CA TYR A 349 7.44 5.15 19.85
C TYR A 349 8.10 3.74 19.82
N ILE A 350 9.42 3.65 20.01
CA ILE A 350 10.15 2.38 20.07
C ILE A 350 9.73 1.58 21.31
N GLU A 351 9.68 2.23 22.47
CA GLU A 351 9.23 1.62 23.71
C GLU A 351 7.79 1.12 23.61
N VAL A 352 6.93 1.87 22.93
CA VAL A 352 5.51 1.50 22.74
C VAL A 352 5.35 0.38 21.72
N LEU A 353 5.89 0.57 20.51
CA LEU A 353 5.59 -0.31 19.37
C LEU A 353 6.50 -1.55 19.29
N ARG A 354 7.76 -1.44 19.72
CA ARG A 354 8.72 -2.55 19.70
C ARG A 354 8.84 -3.26 21.04
N GLU A 355 9.01 -2.48 22.13
CA GLU A 355 9.23 -3.04 23.46
C GLU A 355 7.94 -3.36 24.21
N ARG A 356 6.79 -2.90 23.68
CA ARG A 356 5.45 -3.17 24.22
C ARG A 356 5.26 -2.68 25.65
N LYS A 357 5.88 -1.54 26.00
CA LYS A 357 5.63 -0.92 27.30
C LYS A 357 4.15 -0.58 27.49
N PRO A 358 3.60 -0.78 28.67
CA PRO A 358 2.21 -0.44 28.97
C PRO A 358 1.96 1.06 28.80
N VAL A 359 0.83 1.40 28.18
CA VAL A 359 0.39 2.79 27.96
C VAL A 359 -0.97 2.97 28.64
N GLY A 360 -1.15 4.08 29.35
CA GLY A 360 -2.38 4.42 30.04
C GLY A 360 -3.56 4.71 29.13
N LYS A 361 -4.67 5.17 29.72
CA LYS A 361 -5.92 5.40 29.01
C LYS A 361 -5.98 6.76 28.31
N LYS A 362 -5.25 7.76 28.80
CA LYS A 362 -5.17 9.10 28.20
C LYS A 362 -3.76 9.34 27.66
N VAL A 363 -3.64 9.61 26.37
CA VAL A 363 -2.36 9.64 25.66
C VAL A 363 -2.25 10.84 24.74
N ALA A 364 -1.11 11.54 24.83
CA ALA A 364 -0.71 12.54 23.85
C ALA A 364 0.43 11.99 22.97
N ILE A 365 0.28 12.11 21.64
CA ILE A 365 1.29 11.70 20.67
C ILE A 365 1.87 12.95 20.01
N ILE A 366 3.15 13.22 20.25
CA ILE A 366 3.87 14.35 19.68
C ILE A 366 4.48 13.94 18.34
N GLY A 367 3.97 14.51 17.25
CA GLY A 367 4.41 14.25 15.89
C GLY A 367 3.39 13.44 15.09
N ALA A 368 2.73 14.09 14.13
CA ALA A 368 1.70 13.51 13.27
C ALA A 368 2.23 13.19 11.84
N GLY A 369 3.44 12.65 11.76
CA GLY A 369 3.96 11.98 10.57
C GLY A 369 3.51 10.52 10.51
N GLY A 370 4.06 9.71 9.59
CA GLY A 370 3.71 8.30 9.44
C GLY A 370 3.78 7.50 10.74
N ILE A 371 4.87 7.65 11.51
CA ILE A 371 5.06 6.96 12.81
C ILE A 371 4.00 7.38 13.84
N GLY A 372 3.65 8.68 13.88
CA GLY A 372 2.61 9.16 14.81
C GLY A 372 1.23 8.61 14.47
N PHE A 373 0.89 8.53 13.17
CA PHE A 373 -0.34 7.87 12.72
C PHE A 373 -0.34 6.38 13.04
N ASP A 374 0.77 5.68 12.82
CA ASP A 374 0.93 4.27 13.15
C ASP A 374 0.78 4.02 14.65
N THR A 375 1.39 4.88 15.48
CA THR A 375 1.27 4.79 16.95
C THR A 375 -0.17 5.04 17.40
N ALA A 376 -0.86 6.04 16.81
CA ALA A 376 -2.27 6.31 17.11
C ALA A 376 -3.17 5.14 16.67
N GLU A 377 -2.93 4.57 15.50
CA GLU A 377 -3.64 3.38 15.01
C GLU A 377 -3.46 2.19 15.97
N TYR A 378 -2.20 1.91 16.35
CA TYR A 378 -1.87 0.83 17.28
C TYR A 378 -2.54 0.98 18.64
N LEU A 379 -2.56 2.18 19.20
CA LEU A 379 -3.10 2.43 20.54
C LEU A 379 -4.62 2.55 20.57
N SER A 380 -5.24 2.97 19.46
CA SER A 380 -6.70 3.11 19.36
C SER A 380 -7.41 1.83 18.95
N HIS A 381 -6.68 0.79 18.55
CA HIS A 381 -7.23 -0.46 18.05
C HIS A 381 -7.23 -1.53 19.13
N GLU A 382 -8.29 -2.36 19.18
CA GLU A 382 -8.39 -3.52 20.03
C GLU A 382 -8.76 -4.78 19.24
N GLY A 383 -8.19 -5.91 19.64
CA GLY A 383 -8.46 -7.21 19.05
C GLY A 383 -7.92 -7.40 17.64
N GLU A 384 -8.62 -8.18 16.83
CA GLU A 384 -8.21 -8.53 15.46
C GLU A 384 -8.38 -7.34 14.51
N SER A 385 -7.38 -7.11 13.67
CA SER A 385 -7.42 -6.06 12.63
C SER A 385 -8.51 -6.33 11.60
N GLY A 386 -9.23 -5.28 11.18
CA GLY A 386 -10.20 -5.36 10.08
C GLY A 386 -9.57 -5.82 8.76
N SER A 387 -8.27 -5.62 8.54
CA SER A 387 -7.56 -6.12 7.35
C SER A 387 -7.43 -7.65 7.29
N LEU A 388 -7.59 -8.34 8.43
CA LEU A 388 -7.60 -9.80 8.54
C LEU A 388 -9.01 -10.38 8.66
N ASN A 389 -10.01 -9.54 8.91
CA ASN A 389 -11.40 -9.95 9.10
C ASN A 389 -12.33 -9.18 8.16
N PRO A 390 -12.79 -9.80 7.04
CA PRO A 390 -13.65 -9.12 6.08
C PRO A 390 -14.96 -8.57 6.69
N GLN A 391 -15.59 -9.29 7.61
CA GLN A 391 -16.84 -8.82 8.20
C GLN A 391 -16.63 -7.57 9.04
N LYS A 392 -15.56 -7.53 9.84
CA LYS A 392 -15.18 -6.36 10.63
C LYS A 392 -14.89 -5.15 9.74
N PHE A 393 -14.20 -5.38 8.62
CA PHE A 393 -13.93 -4.35 7.61
C PHE A 393 -15.23 -3.82 6.98
N TYR A 394 -16.17 -4.69 6.59
CA TYR A 394 -17.46 -4.26 6.01
C TYR A 394 -18.28 -3.45 7.00
N ASP A 395 -18.29 -3.83 8.27
CA ASP A 395 -19.03 -3.12 9.30
C ASP A 395 -18.42 -1.75 9.59
N GLU A 396 -17.08 -1.66 9.75
CA GLU A 396 -16.36 -0.40 9.99
C GLU A 396 -16.58 0.61 8.86
N TRP A 397 -16.60 0.14 7.61
CA TRP A 397 -16.70 1.01 6.43
C TRP A 397 -18.11 1.13 5.85
N GLY A 398 -19.11 0.51 6.46
CA GLY A 398 -20.50 0.60 6.04
C GLY A 398 -20.78 -0.05 4.70
N ILE A 399 -20.16 -1.20 4.42
CA ILE A 399 -20.37 -1.97 3.18
C ILE A 399 -21.55 -2.95 3.38
N ASP A 400 -22.57 -2.84 2.56
CA ASP A 400 -23.72 -3.76 2.57
C ASP A 400 -23.45 -4.99 1.70
N THR A 401 -23.01 -6.08 2.32
CA THR A 401 -22.75 -7.35 1.61
C THR A 401 -24.01 -8.06 1.14
N SER A 402 -25.18 -7.70 1.66
CA SER A 402 -26.47 -8.17 1.10
C SER A 402 -26.76 -7.50 -0.25
N TYR A 403 -26.24 -6.29 -0.45
CA TYR A 403 -26.49 -5.39 -1.56
C TYR A 403 -27.99 -5.03 -1.71
N ALA A 404 -28.67 -4.91 -0.57
CA ALA A 404 -30.07 -4.48 -0.54
C ALA A 404 -30.22 -2.96 -0.69
N HIS A 405 -29.15 -2.20 -0.44
CA HIS A 405 -29.14 -0.75 -0.52
C HIS A 405 -28.42 -0.24 -1.77
N VAL A 406 -28.87 0.90 -2.27
CA VAL A 406 -28.28 1.60 -3.43
C VAL A 406 -26.78 1.83 -3.22
N GLY A 407 -25.96 1.51 -4.23
CA GLY A 407 -24.52 1.65 -4.19
C GLY A 407 -23.81 0.70 -3.22
N GLY A 408 -24.54 -0.25 -2.58
CA GLY A 408 -23.98 -1.18 -1.59
C GLY A 408 -23.55 -0.54 -0.27
N LEU A 409 -24.24 0.53 0.15
CA LEU A 409 -23.92 1.29 1.36
C LEU A 409 -24.90 0.97 2.50
N LYS A 410 -24.37 0.83 3.71
CA LYS A 410 -25.11 0.81 4.98
C LYS A 410 -24.47 1.77 5.99
N GLN A 411 -25.12 1.99 7.12
CA GLN A 411 -24.50 2.76 8.21
C GLN A 411 -23.28 1.99 8.77
N PRO A 412 -22.13 2.63 8.91
CA PRO A 412 -20.96 2.00 9.53
C PRO A 412 -21.19 1.71 11.01
N VAL A 413 -20.62 0.61 11.48
CA VAL A 413 -20.55 0.25 12.91
C VAL A 413 -19.14 0.56 13.39
N LEU A 414 -18.99 1.67 14.12
CA LEU A 414 -17.68 2.17 14.55
C LEU A 414 -17.27 1.53 15.89
N GLU A 415 -16.04 1.00 15.92
CA GLU A 415 -15.42 0.60 17.17
C GLU A 415 -14.90 1.84 17.93
N GLN A 416 -15.23 1.92 19.20
CA GLN A 416 -14.70 2.96 20.07
C GLN A 416 -13.34 2.57 20.60
N SER A 417 -12.42 3.52 20.67
CA SER A 417 -11.15 3.31 21.35
C SER A 417 -11.36 3.30 22.88
N ASP A 418 -10.74 2.36 23.56
CA ASP A 418 -10.64 2.34 25.02
C ASP A 418 -9.73 3.45 25.57
N ARG A 419 -9.05 4.19 24.71
CA ARG A 419 -8.15 5.29 25.04
C ARG A 419 -8.60 6.60 24.47
N GLU A 420 -8.44 7.65 25.24
CA GLU A 420 -8.51 9.03 24.78
C GLU A 420 -7.14 9.43 24.21
N ILE A 421 -7.07 9.67 22.90
CA ILE A 421 -5.81 9.90 22.20
C ILE A 421 -5.81 11.28 21.55
N TYR A 422 -4.76 12.04 21.81
CA TYR A 422 -4.45 13.32 21.17
C TYR A 422 -3.26 13.15 20.23
N LEU A 423 -3.46 13.35 18.92
CA LEU A 423 -2.41 13.33 17.91
C LEU A 423 -2.05 14.77 17.52
N LEU A 424 -0.83 15.20 17.81
CA LEU A 424 -0.41 16.59 17.78
C LEU A 424 0.65 16.89 16.74
N GLN A 425 0.56 18.04 16.08
CA GLN A 425 1.63 18.57 15.24
C GLN A 425 1.81 20.09 15.40
N ARG A 426 3.05 20.55 15.21
CA ARG A 426 3.39 21.99 15.23
C ARG A 426 2.91 22.74 13.98
N LYS A 427 2.87 22.09 12.82
CA LYS A 427 2.42 22.71 11.57
C LYS A 427 0.93 23.05 11.67
N ALA A 428 0.56 24.25 11.23
CA ALA A 428 -0.84 24.71 11.23
C ALA A 428 -1.73 24.04 10.16
N LYS A 429 -1.14 23.35 9.16
CA LYS A 429 -1.89 22.57 8.16
C LYS A 429 -2.65 21.44 8.85
N ALA A 430 -3.71 20.95 8.20
CA ALA A 430 -4.48 19.80 8.70
C ALA A 430 -3.57 18.61 9.04
N VAL A 431 -3.83 17.96 10.17
CA VAL A 431 -3.08 16.77 10.61
C VAL A 431 -3.15 15.69 9.54
N GLY A 432 -1.99 15.11 9.20
CA GLY A 432 -1.89 14.09 8.14
C GLY A 432 -1.96 14.63 6.71
N ALA A 433 -1.81 15.95 6.49
CA ALA A 433 -1.77 16.53 5.12
C ALA A 433 -0.55 16.09 4.30
N SER A 434 0.51 15.59 4.95
CA SER A 434 1.72 15.07 4.30
C SER A 434 1.69 13.56 4.04
N LEU A 435 0.65 12.85 4.45
CA LEU A 435 0.51 11.41 4.16
C LEU A 435 0.29 11.15 2.67
N GLY A 436 0.48 9.90 2.26
CA GLY A 436 0.29 9.46 0.87
C GLY A 436 -1.05 9.91 0.28
N LYS A 437 -1.04 10.34 -0.98
CA LYS A 437 -2.21 10.94 -1.66
C LYS A 437 -3.41 9.99 -1.67
N THR A 438 -3.16 8.71 -1.93
CA THR A 438 -4.22 7.71 -2.08
C THR A 438 -4.61 7.00 -0.78
N THR A 439 -3.77 7.05 0.27
CA THR A 439 -4.01 6.35 1.53
C THR A 439 -4.17 7.27 2.74
N GLY A 440 -3.66 8.49 2.70
CA GLY A 440 -3.70 9.41 3.84
C GLY A 440 -5.10 9.71 4.35
N TRP A 441 -6.09 9.78 3.47
CA TRP A 441 -7.48 9.97 3.86
C TRP A 441 -8.03 8.76 4.64
N ILE A 442 -7.60 7.53 4.30
CA ILE A 442 -8.01 6.28 4.99
C ILE A 442 -7.54 6.32 6.44
N HIS A 443 -6.26 6.66 6.66
CA HIS A 443 -5.68 6.79 8.00
C HIS A 443 -6.40 7.85 8.83
N ARG A 444 -6.64 9.05 8.25
CA ARG A 444 -7.38 10.10 8.95
C ARG A 444 -8.80 9.68 9.29
N THR A 445 -9.51 9.03 8.38
CA THR A 445 -10.88 8.56 8.60
C THR A 445 -10.92 7.47 9.68
N GLY A 446 -10.04 6.47 9.61
CA GLY A 446 -9.97 5.40 10.61
C GLY A 446 -9.71 5.93 12.02
N LEU A 447 -8.78 6.88 12.19
CA LEU A 447 -8.55 7.50 13.50
C LEU A 447 -9.74 8.34 13.98
N LYS A 448 -10.44 9.04 13.08
CA LYS A 448 -11.68 9.77 13.42
C LYS A 448 -12.80 8.82 13.84
N HIS A 449 -12.93 7.67 13.20
CA HIS A 449 -13.90 6.65 13.59
C HIS A 449 -13.70 6.17 15.03
N ARG A 450 -12.46 6.24 15.55
CA ARG A 450 -12.10 5.86 16.93
C ARG A 450 -11.93 7.07 17.86
N ASP A 451 -12.49 8.23 17.50
CA ASP A 451 -12.47 9.49 18.26
C ASP A 451 -11.06 10.00 18.63
N VAL A 452 -10.04 9.71 17.83
CA VAL A 452 -8.70 10.28 18.02
C VAL A 452 -8.74 11.77 17.70
N LYS A 453 -8.37 12.59 18.68
CA LYS A 453 -8.38 14.06 18.60
C LYS A 453 -7.12 14.56 17.90
N MET A 454 -7.24 15.16 16.73
CA MET A 454 -6.13 15.62 15.90
C MET A 454 -5.97 17.14 16.07
N ILE A 455 -4.84 17.59 16.64
CA ILE A 455 -4.55 18.99 16.96
C ILE A 455 -3.38 19.49 16.11
N ALA A 456 -3.63 20.49 15.28
CA ALA A 456 -2.63 21.18 14.48
C ALA A 456 -2.21 22.51 15.12
N GLY A 457 -1.00 23.01 14.81
CA GLY A 457 -0.52 24.30 15.29
C GLY A 457 -0.17 24.34 16.78
N ALA A 458 0.10 23.19 17.41
CA ALA A 458 0.44 23.10 18.82
C ALA A 458 1.93 23.38 19.07
N SER A 459 2.29 24.33 19.93
CA SER A 459 3.59 24.36 20.61
C SER A 459 3.54 23.45 21.83
N TYR A 460 4.68 22.89 22.19
CA TYR A 460 4.83 22.01 23.36
C TYR A 460 5.64 22.77 24.40
N ASP A 461 5.01 23.13 25.50
CA ASP A 461 5.58 24.06 26.47
C ASP A 461 6.34 23.29 27.57
N LYS A 462 5.69 22.33 28.23
CA LYS A 462 6.33 21.46 29.23
C LYS A 462 5.54 20.17 29.47
N ILE A 463 6.18 19.21 30.13
CA ILE A 463 5.59 17.96 30.61
C ILE A 463 5.83 17.85 32.11
N ASP A 464 4.77 17.60 32.89
CA ASP A 464 4.83 17.44 34.34
C ASP A 464 3.76 16.46 34.85
N ASP A 465 3.57 16.39 36.17
CA ASP A 465 2.58 15.49 36.78
C ASP A 465 1.14 15.77 36.32
N GLN A 466 0.82 16.98 35.88
CA GLN A 466 -0.50 17.32 35.35
C GLN A 466 -0.71 16.81 33.92
N GLY A 467 0.37 16.64 33.14
CA GLY A 467 0.30 16.15 31.77
C GLY A 467 1.18 16.92 30.80
N LEU A 468 0.70 17.09 29.56
CA LEU A 468 1.36 17.87 28.50
C LEU A 468 0.74 19.25 28.40
N HIS A 469 1.54 20.29 28.66
CA HIS A 469 1.16 21.69 28.47
C HIS A 469 1.45 22.09 27.03
N ILE A 470 0.44 22.60 26.35
CA ILE A 470 0.51 23.07 24.96
C ILE A 470 -0.08 24.46 24.82
N THR A 471 0.34 25.17 23.79
CA THR A 471 -0.33 26.40 23.34
C THR A 471 -0.82 26.21 21.91
N VAL A 472 -2.11 26.47 21.67
CA VAL A 472 -2.77 26.40 20.36
C VAL A 472 -3.51 27.73 20.14
N ASN A 473 -3.23 28.42 19.02
CA ASN A 473 -3.81 29.73 18.72
C ASN A 473 -3.67 30.72 19.90
N ASP A 474 -2.47 30.77 20.49
CA ASP A 474 -2.12 31.60 21.65
C ASP A 474 -2.94 31.28 22.93
N GLN A 475 -3.64 30.17 22.97
CA GLN A 475 -4.38 29.70 24.14
C GLN A 475 -3.63 28.55 24.81
N PRO A 476 -3.12 28.73 26.03
CA PRO A 476 -2.50 27.66 26.80
C PRO A 476 -3.55 26.63 27.25
N THR A 477 -3.21 25.37 27.14
CA THR A 477 -4.07 24.25 27.52
C THR A 477 -3.22 23.14 28.13
N VAL A 478 -3.73 22.48 29.16
CA VAL A 478 -3.11 21.27 29.70
C VAL A 478 -3.90 20.06 29.23
N LEU A 479 -3.21 19.14 28.55
CA LEU A 479 -3.76 17.82 28.25
C LEU A 479 -3.41 16.90 29.43
N GLU A 480 -4.41 16.61 30.25
CA GLU A 480 -4.27 15.69 31.39
C GLU A 480 -4.14 14.27 30.88
N VAL A 481 -2.90 13.82 30.66
CA VAL A 481 -2.59 12.51 30.07
C VAL A 481 -1.75 11.64 31.00
N ASP A 482 -1.93 10.33 30.85
CA ASP A 482 -1.12 9.31 31.55
C ASP A 482 0.27 9.21 30.92
N HIS A 483 0.34 9.29 29.57
CA HIS A 483 1.59 9.20 28.83
C HIS A 483 1.67 10.20 27.68
N VAL A 484 2.90 10.62 27.39
CA VAL A 484 3.27 11.43 26.21
C VAL A 484 4.22 10.60 25.36
N ILE A 485 3.82 10.33 24.09
CA ILE A 485 4.61 9.49 23.20
C ILE A 485 5.29 10.34 22.16
N ILE A 486 6.62 10.20 22.05
CA ILE A 486 7.44 10.99 21.13
C ILE A 486 7.57 10.26 19.79
N CYS A 487 7.00 10.88 18.74
CA CYS A 487 7.06 10.43 17.34
C CYS A 487 7.64 11.50 16.41
N ALA A 488 8.33 12.50 16.95
CA ALA A 488 8.69 13.74 16.26
C ALA A 488 10.11 13.72 15.68
N GLY A 489 10.24 13.12 14.52
CA GLY A 489 11.47 13.20 13.72
C GLY A 489 12.45 12.07 13.97
N GLN A 490 13.38 11.96 13.03
CA GLN A 490 14.43 10.93 12.99
C GLN A 490 15.75 11.58 12.58
N GLU A 491 16.87 10.98 12.97
CA GLU A 491 18.22 11.37 12.60
C GLU A 491 18.97 10.18 12.00
N SER A 492 19.79 10.46 10.99
CA SER A 492 20.61 9.42 10.35
C SER A 492 21.73 8.96 11.28
N TYR A 493 21.93 7.67 11.39
CA TYR A 493 23.01 7.11 12.18
C TYR A 493 24.23 6.85 11.29
N THR A 494 25.23 7.74 11.31
CA THR A 494 26.39 7.77 10.39
C THR A 494 27.75 7.56 11.04
N ALA A 495 27.83 7.40 12.36
CA ALA A 495 29.11 7.35 13.09
C ALA A 495 30.14 6.37 12.48
N MET A 496 29.70 5.17 12.10
CA MET A 496 30.54 4.15 11.47
C MET A 496 31.03 4.58 10.08
N TYR A 497 30.18 5.23 9.30
CA TYR A 497 30.53 5.74 7.96
C TYR A 497 31.66 6.76 8.04
N ASP A 498 31.57 7.72 8.95
CA ASP A 498 32.53 8.80 9.07
C ASP A 498 33.92 8.27 9.46
N GLN A 499 33.99 7.30 10.38
CA GLN A 499 35.21 6.64 10.80
C GLN A 499 35.88 5.86 9.65
N LEU A 500 35.15 4.97 9.01
CA LEU A 500 35.64 4.13 7.91
C LEU A 500 36.10 4.95 6.71
N LYS A 501 35.38 6.05 6.41
CA LYS A 501 35.75 6.96 5.33
C LYS A 501 37.02 7.75 5.63
N ALA A 502 37.22 8.16 6.87
CA ALA A 502 38.46 8.84 7.28
C ALA A 502 39.69 7.96 7.09
N ASP A 503 39.54 6.64 7.22
CA ASP A 503 40.60 5.65 6.99
C ASP A 503 40.78 5.24 5.51
N GLY A 504 40.08 5.92 4.60
CA GLY A 504 40.19 5.67 3.17
C GLY A 504 39.52 4.39 2.67
N LYS A 505 38.63 3.77 3.48
CA LYS A 505 37.82 2.64 3.03
C LYS A 505 36.78 3.09 1.99
N ASN A 506 36.41 2.20 1.08
CA ASN A 506 35.34 2.46 0.11
C ASN A 506 33.98 2.22 0.77
N VAL A 507 33.34 3.30 1.24
CA VAL A 507 32.13 3.23 2.08
C VAL A 507 30.98 3.98 1.43
N HIS A 508 29.78 3.38 1.48
CA HIS A 508 28.55 3.91 0.91
C HIS A 508 27.44 4.05 1.96
N LEU A 509 26.63 5.09 1.84
CA LEU A 509 25.42 5.29 2.67
C LEU A 509 24.17 5.02 1.85
N ILE A 510 23.21 4.24 2.41
CA ILE A 510 21.89 4.01 1.82
C ILE A 510 20.79 4.04 2.88
N GLY A 511 19.56 4.25 2.41
CA GLY A 511 18.36 4.25 3.26
C GLY A 511 18.36 5.37 4.29
N GLY A 512 17.87 5.08 5.49
CA GLY A 512 17.78 6.04 6.58
C GLY A 512 19.12 6.59 7.05
N ALA A 513 20.20 5.82 6.91
CA ALA A 513 21.56 6.28 7.20
C ALA A 513 22.01 7.41 6.27
N LYS A 514 21.53 7.40 5.02
CA LYS A 514 21.80 8.47 4.05
C LYS A 514 20.85 9.65 4.23
N GLU A 515 19.58 9.39 4.52
CA GLU A 515 18.53 10.41 4.62
C GLU A 515 17.43 9.99 5.59
N ALA A 516 17.36 10.69 6.73
CA ALA A 516 16.37 10.41 7.78
C ALA A 516 15.00 11.08 7.53
N GLY A 517 14.95 12.11 6.67
CA GLY A 517 13.71 12.83 6.37
C GLY A 517 12.64 11.92 5.76
N GLU A 518 11.42 11.97 6.28
CA GLU A 518 10.28 11.13 5.86
C GLU A 518 10.70 9.67 5.64
N LEU A 519 10.76 8.90 6.72
CA LEU A 519 11.20 7.50 6.70
C LEU A 519 10.40 6.73 5.64
N ASP A 520 11.03 6.42 4.50
CA ASP A 520 10.37 5.91 3.32
C ASP A 520 11.03 4.61 2.85
N ALA A 521 10.28 3.52 2.96
CA ALA A 521 10.73 2.20 2.52
C ALA A 521 10.94 2.14 1.00
N LYS A 522 10.17 2.88 0.20
CA LYS A 522 10.35 2.99 -1.25
C LYS A 522 11.74 3.52 -1.58
N ARG A 523 12.12 4.65 -0.96
CA ARG A 523 13.46 5.24 -1.12
C ARG A 523 14.56 4.30 -0.64
N ALA A 524 14.37 3.67 0.52
CA ALA A 524 15.35 2.76 1.10
C ALA A 524 15.65 1.56 0.19
N ILE A 525 14.61 0.87 -0.29
CA ILE A 525 14.74 -0.28 -1.20
C ILE A 525 15.33 0.17 -2.54
N ARG A 526 14.89 1.31 -3.09
CA ARG A 526 15.39 1.86 -4.34
C ARG A 526 16.88 2.19 -4.27
N GLN A 527 17.33 2.87 -3.22
CA GLN A 527 18.75 3.20 -3.03
C GLN A 527 19.63 1.94 -2.91
N GLY A 528 19.14 0.90 -2.25
CA GLY A 528 19.83 -0.40 -2.19
C GLY A 528 20.00 -1.01 -3.58
N ALA A 529 18.95 -1.04 -4.39
CA ALA A 529 18.99 -1.57 -5.75
C ALA A 529 19.89 -0.73 -6.68
N GLU A 530 19.79 0.59 -6.63
CA GLU A 530 20.62 1.50 -7.45
C GLU A 530 22.11 1.35 -7.14
N LEU A 531 22.49 1.30 -5.86
CA LEU A 531 23.87 1.07 -5.48
C LEU A 531 24.34 -0.31 -5.96
N ALA A 532 23.54 -1.36 -5.76
CA ALA A 532 23.89 -2.70 -6.22
C ALA A 532 24.07 -2.79 -7.74
N ALA A 533 23.34 -2.00 -8.53
CA ALA A 533 23.48 -1.97 -9.99
C ALA A 533 24.80 -1.36 -10.46
N THR A 534 25.44 -0.52 -9.64
CA THR A 534 26.64 0.25 -10.00
C THR A 534 27.94 -0.29 -9.40
N ILE A 535 27.90 -1.07 -8.32
CA ILE A 535 29.06 -1.74 -7.71
C ILE A 535 29.47 -2.94 -8.54
#